data_0447a262fab12f9803ea25d5df5494f9
#
_entry.id   0447a262fab12f9803ea25d5df5494f9
#
_cell.length_a   1.000
_cell.length_b   1.000
_cell.length_c   1.000
_cell.angle_alpha   90.00
_cell.angle_beta   90.00
_cell.angle_gamma   90.00
#
_symmetry.space_group_name_H-M   'P 1'
#
loop_
_entity.id
_entity.type
_entity.pdbx_description
1 polymer ?
#
loop_
_entity_poly.entity_id
_entity_poly.type
_entity_poly.pdbx_seq_one_letter_code
_entity_poly.pdbx_strand_id
1 'polypeptide(L)'
;MIKVEMVYWGEIMKTEIKSICACHFLFLPVRNQKDFIMTNTKGYRRGTRYMFSRPFKKHGVIPLSTYMKIYKRGDIVDIKGHGAVQKGMPHKIYHGKTGRIFNVTPHAVGVVVNKRVRHKILPKRINVRIEHIKHSNCRLDFLKRVQENGEKKKEAKAQGVKFNLKRQPKEPKGARFVRTKYNKPQILEPIPYEFIA
;
A
#
# COMPACT_ATOMS: atom_id res chain seq x y z
N MET A 1 30.31 -33.34 -21.43
CA MET A 1 31.74 -33.36 -21.69
C MET A 1 32.21 -31.95 -21.93
N ILE A 2 32.33 -31.12 -20.90
CA ILE A 2 33.04 -29.82 -20.81
C ILE A 2 32.98 -29.42 -19.32
N LYS A 3 33.90 -29.94 -18.53
CA LYS A 3 34.03 -29.58 -17.11
C LYS A 3 35.46 -29.76 -16.58
N VAL A 4 36.50 -29.42 -17.38
CA VAL A 4 37.90 -29.64 -16.99
C VAL A 4 38.82 -28.41 -17.16
N GLU A 5 38.33 -27.25 -17.65
CA GLU A 5 39.29 -26.15 -17.94
C GLU A 5 39.25 -24.93 -16.99
N MET A 6 38.62 -25.01 -15.83
CA MET A 6 38.61 -23.88 -14.89
C MET A 6 39.50 -24.02 -13.66
N VAL A 7 40.36 -25.05 -13.59
CA VAL A 7 41.22 -25.25 -12.44
C VAL A 7 42.69 -24.80 -12.69
N TYR A 8 43.08 -24.58 -13.93
CA TYR A 8 44.49 -24.28 -14.28
C TYR A 8 44.87 -22.79 -14.22
N TRP A 9 43.94 -21.86 -14.12
CA TRP A 9 44.27 -20.42 -14.07
C TRP A 9 44.48 -19.87 -12.67
N GLY A 10 44.22 -20.65 -11.63
CA GLY A 10 44.34 -20.22 -10.23
C GLY A 10 45.74 -20.39 -9.63
N GLU A 11 46.61 -21.20 -10.22
CA GLU A 11 47.92 -21.50 -9.63
C GLU A 11 49.09 -20.76 -10.28
N ILE A 12 48.95 -20.27 -11.50
CA ILE A 12 50.04 -19.56 -12.20
C ILE A 12 50.21 -18.13 -11.64
N MET A 13 49.19 -17.54 -11.07
CA MET A 13 49.30 -16.19 -10.48
C MET A 13 49.85 -16.18 -9.04
N LYS A 14 50.14 -17.33 -8.45
CA LYS A 14 50.70 -17.39 -7.08
C LYS A 14 52.21 -17.49 -7.01
N THR A 15 52.90 -17.71 -8.12
CA THR A 15 54.36 -17.93 -8.13
C THR A 15 55.19 -16.72 -8.56
N GLU A 16 54.59 -15.69 -9.17
CA GLU A 16 55.36 -14.53 -9.66
C GLU A 16 55.40 -13.30 -8.73
N ILE A 17 54.71 -13.32 -7.58
CA ILE A 17 54.71 -12.17 -6.64
C ILE A 17 55.73 -12.32 -5.50
N LYS A 18 56.63 -13.32 -5.57
CA LYS A 18 57.63 -13.54 -4.48
C LYS A 18 59.02 -13.00 -4.72
N SER A 19 59.32 -12.29 -5.81
CA SER A 19 60.70 -11.90 -6.10
C SER A 19 60.97 -10.42 -6.38
N ILE A 20 60.11 -9.50 -6.01
CA ILE A 20 60.42 -8.08 -6.15
C ILE A 20 60.14 -7.33 -4.85
N CYS A 21 61.25 -6.88 -4.29
CA CYS A 21 61.41 -5.75 -3.39
C CYS A 21 61.21 -5.94 -1.88
N ALA A 22 62.32 -6.34 -1.25
CA ALA A 22 62.58 -5.96 0.14
C ALA A 22 62.85 -4.44 0.23
N CYS A 23 61.83 -3.64 0.15
CA CYS A 23 61.87 -2.26 0.62
C CYS A 23 61.05 -2.20 1.90
N HIS A 24 61.71 -1.83 2.97
CA HIS A 24 61.21 -1.53 4.29
C HIS A 24 60.13 -0.45 4.18
N PHE A 25 58.90 -0.84 3.88
CA PHE A 25 57.74 0.00 4.05
C PHE A 25 56.99 -0.49 5.28
N LEU A 26 56.99 0.32 6.32
CA LEU A 26 56.24 0.13 7.53
C LEU A 26 54.81 -0.26 7.15
N PHE A 27 54.52 -1.54 7.28
CA PHE A 27 53.18 -2.08 7.14
C PHE A 27 52.37 -1.58 8.35
N LEU A 28 51.82 -0.37 8.21
CA LEU A 28 50.73 0.03 9.09
C LEU A 28 49.64 -1.02 8.92
N PRO A 29 49.13 -1.62 10.01
CA PRO A 29 48.04 -2.58 9.89
C PRO A 29 46.92 -1.89 9.12
N VAL A 30 46.58 -2.46 7.98
CA VAL A 30 45.33 -2.07 7.28
C VAL A 30 44.26 -2.20 8.32
N ARG A 31 43.90 -1.08 8.91
CA ARG A 31 42.71 -0.98 9.73
C ARG A 31 41.62 -1.57 8.87
N ASN A 32 41.09 -2.73 9.27
CA ASN A 32 39.91 -3.30 8.68
C ASN A 32 38.94 -2.14 8.55
N GLN A 33 38.87 -1.57 7.36
CA GLN A 33 37.80 -0.69 6.97
C GLN A 33 36.59 -1.58 7.06
N LYS A 34 35.99 -1.63 8.28
CA LYS A 34 34.63 -2.15 8.44
C LYS A 34 33.86 -1.37 7.42
N ASP A 35 33.49 -2.04 6.36
CA ASP A 35 32.64 -1.47 5.35
C ASP A 35 31.57 -0.71 6.10
N PHE A 36 31.61 0.61 6.01
CA PHE A 36 30.57 1.47 6.57
C PHE A 36 29.36 1.17 5.71
N ILE A 37 28.72 0.03 6.02
CA ILE A 37 27.38 -0.23 5.53
C ILE A 37 26.58 0.94 6.08
N MET A 38 26.34 1.92 5.24
CA MET A 38 25.47 3.05 5.53
C MET A 38 24.08 2.49 5.80
N THR A 39 23.90 1.98 7.02
CA THR A 39 22.62 1.46 7.47
C THR A 39 21.68 2.64 7.46
N ASN A 40 20.64 2.53 6.65
CA ASN A 40 19.56 3.53 6.63
C ASN A 40 19.10 3.83 8.05
N THR A 41 18.87 5.10 8.36
CA THR A 41 18.31 5.52 9.66
C THR A 41 17.03 4.76 9.98
N LYS A 42 16.83 4.38 11.24
CA LYS A 42 15.65 3.64 11.72
C LYS A 42 14.65 4.53 12.45
N GLY A 43 14.68 5.83 12.20
CA GLY A 43 13.78 6.80 12.85
C GLY A 43 12.30 6.49 12.64
N TYR A 44 11.48 6.79 13.64
CA TYR A 44 10.04 6.57 13.65
C TYR A 44 9.33 7.24 12.45
N ARG A 45 9.76 8.44 12.07
CA ARG A 45 9.23 9.21 10.94
C ARG A 45 10.12 9.18 9.69
N ARG A 46 10.97 8.20 9.56
CA ARG A 46 11.82 8.11 8.36
C ARG A 46 10.98 8.06 7.07
N GLY A 47 11.34 8.91 6.09
CA GLY A 47 10.66 8.96 4.78
C GLY A 47 9.25 9.55 4.83
N THR A 48 8.94 10.39 5.81
CA THR A 48 7.60 10.98 5.97
C THR A 48 7.49 12.43 5.49
N ARG A 49 8.54 13.01 4.92
CA ARG A 49 8.54 14.39 4.45
C ARG A 49 7.36 14.70 3.52
N TYR A 50 7.18 13.88 2.50
CA TYR A 50 6.08 14.06 1.53
C TYR A 50 4.79 13.38 1.98
N MET A 51 4.87 12.26 2.69
CA MET A 51 3.69 11.53 3.16
C MET A 51 2.81 12.37 4.08
N PHE A 52 3.39 13.13 4.99
CA PHE A 52 2.67 13.98 5.93
C PHE A 52 2.61 15.46 5.50
N SER A 53 3.16 15.81 4.35
CA SER A 53 3.08 17.18 3.83
C SER A 53 1.64 17.57 3.52
N ARG A 54 1.37 18.86 3.62
CA ARG A 54 0.08 19.40 3.18
C ARG A 54 0.05 19.55 1.66
N PRO A 55 -1.12 19.45 1.04
CA PRO A 55 -1.28 19.67 -0.39
C PRO A 55 -0.79 21.06 -0.81
N PHE A 56 -0.36 21.16 -2.05
CA PHE A 56 0.09 22.42 -2.64
C PHE A 56 -0.97 23.52 -2.51
N LYS A 57 -0.55 24.75 -2.15
CA LYS A 57 -1.41 25.91 -1.88
C LYS A 57 -2.45 25.73 -0.75
N LYS A 58 -2.36 24.68 0.08
CA LYS A 58 -3.28 24.45 1.22
C LYS A 58 -2.54 24.42 2.56
N HIS A 59 -1.68 25.40 2.80
CA HIS A 59 -0.85 25.47 4.00
C HIS A 59 -1.42 26.32 5.14
N GLY A 60 -2.53 26.95 4.97
CA GLY A 60 -3.14 27.83 5.98
C GLY A 60 -3.68 27.11 7.22
N VAL A 61 -4.52 27.81 7.94
CA VAL A 61 -5.23 27.32 9.13
C VAL A 61 -6.10 26.09 8.76
N ILE A 62 -6.27 25.19 9.73
CA ILE A 62 -7.13 24.02 9.54
C ILE A 62 -8.59 24.46 9.51
N PRO A 63 -9.38 24.04 8.49
CA PRO A 63 -10.79 24.41 8.41
C PRO A 63 -11.58 23.92 9.62
N LEU A 64 -12.48 24.72 10.13
CA LEU A 64 -13.36 24.36 11.26
C LEU A 64 -14.23 23.14 10.94
N SER A 65 -14.53 22.88 9.67
CA SER A 65 -15.24 21.68 9.23
C SER A 65 -14.59 20.38 9.66
N THR A 66 -13.28 20.38 9.89
CA THR A 66 -12.55 19.20 10.42
C THR A 66 -12.93 18.91 11.87
N TYR A 67 -13.12 19.95 12.66
CA TYR A 67 -13.47 19.85 14.09
C TYR A 67 -14.97 19.65 14.32
N MET A 68 -15.81 20.06 13.38
CA MET A 68 -17.26 19.93 13.46
C MET A 68 -17.78 18.54 13.08
N LYS A 69 -16.93 17.63 12.65
CA LYS A 69 -17.33 16.27 12.29
C LYS A 69 -17.62 15.44 13.53
N ILE A 70 -18.78 14.79 13.51
CA ILE A 70 -19.20 13.88 14.57
C ILE A 70 -18.74 12.46 14.25
N TYR A 71 -18.08 11.83 15.19
CA TYR A 71 -17.63 10.45 15.11
C TYR A 71 -18.35 9.59 16.16
N LYS A 72 -18.86 8.44 15.72
CA LYS A 72 -19.56 7.48 16.59
C LYS A 72 -18.80 6.15 16.60
N ARG A 73 -19.01 5.36 17.66
CA ARG A 73 -18.49 3.98 17.73
C ARG A 73 -19.09 3.16 16.57
N GLY A 74 -18.24 2.39 15.89
CA GLY A 74 -18.66 1.60 14.73
C GLY A 74 -18.46 2.28 13.38
N ASP A 75 -18.22 3.60 13.33
CA ASP A 75 -17.96 4.32 12.07
C ASP A 75 -16.69 3.81 11.39
N ILE A 76 -16.72 3.80 10.07
CA ILE A 76 -15.56 3.47 9.24
C ILE A 76 -14.86 4.77 8.86
N VAL A 77 -13.57 4.83 9.17
CA VAL A 77 -12.75 6.04 8.99
C VAL A 77 -11.45 5.72 8.27
N ASP A 78 -10.97 6.69 7.50
CA ASP A 78 -9.67 6.66 6.85
C ASP A 78 -8.68 7.48 7.67
N ILE A 79 -7.48 6.92 7.89
CA ILE A 79 -6.41 7.57 8.63
C ILE A 79 -5.51 8.30 7.64
N LYS A 80 -5.38 9.61 7.82
CA LYS A 80 -4.50 10.46 7.04
C LYS A 80 -3.72 11.40 7.95
N GLY A 81 -2.43 11.15 8.13
CA GLY A 81 -1.57 12.02 8.93
C GLY A 81 -1.56 13.45 8.38
N HIS A 82 -1.80 14.42 9.25
CA HIS A 82 -1.84 15.84 8.92
C HIS A 82 -0.58 16.52 9.45
N GLY A 83 0.28 17.02 8.57
CA GLY A 83 1.60 17.52 8.94
C GLY A 83 1.61 18.77 9.83
N ALA A 84 0.54 19.57 9.83
CA ALA A 84 0.44 20.75 10.67
C ALA A 84 0.17 20.43 12.15
N VAL A 85 -0.43 19.28 12.45
CA VAL A 85 -0.73 18.85 13.82
C VAL A 85 0.19 17.69 14.18
N GLN A 86 1.08 17.91 15.13
CA GLN A 86 2.05 16.90 15.56
C GLN A 86 1.49 15.97 16.64
N LYS A 87 0.57 16.49 17.49
CA LYS A 87 -0.04 15.73 18.56
C LYS A 87 -0.98 14.65 18.02
N GLY A 88 -0.91 13.43 18.57
CA GLY A 88 -1.78 12.32 18.18
C GLY A 88 -1.63 11.84 16.73
N MET A 89 -0.48 12.11 16.10
CA MET A 89 -0.20 11.68 14.74
C MET A 89 -0.01 10.16 14.67
N PRO A 90 -0.65 9.46 13.73
CA PRO A 90 -0.47 8.03 13.57
C PRO A 90 0.91 7.70 12.99
N HIS A 91 1.40 6.49 13.27
CA HIS A 91 2.61 5.98 12.63
C HIS A 91 2.42 5.86 11.12
N LYS A 92 3.47 6.06 10.33
CA LYS A 92 3.44 6.03 8.86
C LYS A 92 2.81 4.77 8.26
N ILE A 93 2.89 3.62 8.93
CA ILE A 93 2.28 2.36 8.48
C ILE A 93 0.75 2.45 8.43
N TYR A 94 0.13 3.24 9.30
CA TYR A 94 -1.32 3.41 9.36
C TYR A 94 -1.84 4.53 8.45
N HIS A 95 -0.95 5.33 7.86
CA HIS A 95 -1.34 6.36 6.90
C HIS A 95 -1.99 5.72 5.66
N GLY A 96 -3.15 6.22 5.25
CA GLY A 96 -3.92 5.68 4.14
C GLY A 96 -4.66 4.36 4.45
N LYS A 97 -4.68 3.92 5.70
CA LYS A 97 -5.44 2.73 6.11
C LYS A 97 -6.82 3.11 6.60
N THR A 98 -7.77 2.23 6.34
CA THR A 98 -9.15 2.35 6.83
C THR A 98 -9.32 1.50 8.07
N GLY A 99 -10.05 2.00 9.05
CA GLY A 99 -10.33 1.30 10.30
C GLY A 99 -11.74 1.56 10.81
N ARG A 100 -12.10 0.86 11.88
CA ARG A 100 -13.39 1.03 12.56
C ARG A 100 -13.17 1.65 13.93
N ILE A 101 -14.01 2.63 14.30
CA ILE A 101 -13.98 3.29 15.59
C ILE A 101 -14.47 2.33 16.68
N PHE A 102 -13.69 2.16 17.75
CA PHE A 102 -14.09 1.40 18.94
C PHE A 102 -14.31 2.29 20.16
N ASN A 103 -13.68 3.46 20.21
CA ASN A 103 -13.81 4.41 21.30
C ASN A 103 -13.76 5.85 20.81
N VAL A 104 -14.44 6.76 21.48
CA VAL A 104 -14.44 8.20 21.20
C VAL A 104 -14.11 8.94 22.50
N THR A 105 -13.11 9.80 22.44
CA THR A 105 -12.66 10.67 23.55
C THR A 105 -12.77 12.13 23.11
N PRO A 106 -12.71 13.14 24.01
CA PRO A 106 -12.93 14.54 23.64
C PRO A 106 -12.05 15.06 22.50
N HIS A 107 -10.82 14.61 22.38
CA HIS A 107 -9.87 15.10 21.37
C HIS A 107 -9.40 14.03 20.38
N ALA A 108 -9.62 12.77 20.68
CA ALA A 108 -9.09 11.65 19.93
C ALA A 108 -10.12 10.55 19.72
N VAL A 109 -9.86 9.70 18.77
CA VAL A 109 -10.70 8.55 18.45
C VAL A 109 -9.86 7.30 18.47
N GLY A 110 -10.33 6.25 19.13
CA GLY A 110 -9.73 4.94 19.10
C GLY A 110 -10.18 4.18 17.87
N VAL A 111 -9.24 3.76 17.03
CA VAL A 111 -9.51 3.07 15.76
C VAL A 111 -8.86 1.71 15.75
N VAL A 112 -9.61 0.69 15.34
CA VAL A 112 -9.10 -0.65 15.07
C VAL A 112 -8.71 -0.73 13.60
N VAL A 113 -7.43 -1.01 13.33
CA VAL A 113 -6.90 -1.14 11.98
C VAL A 113 -6.24 -2.48 11.80
N ASN A 114 -6.54 -3.16 10.72
CA ASN A 114 -5.92 -4.42 10.37
C ASN A 114 -4.50 -4.19 9.83
N LYS A 115 -3.52 -4.84 10.44
CA LYS A 115 -2.13 -4.81 10.01
C LYS A 115 -1.68 -6.20 9.61
N ARG A 116 -1.13 -6.33 8.40
CA ARG A 116 -0.47 -7.58 7.98
C ARG A 116 0.89 -7.69 8.68
N VAL A 117 1.08 -8.78 9.41
CA VAL A 117 2.34 -9.15 10.06
C VAL A 117 2.73 -10.54 9.56
N ARG A 118 3.74 -10.60 8.69
CA ARG A 118 4.11 -11.83 7.97
C ARG A 118 2.90 -12.43 7.23
N HIS A 119 2.47 -13.63 7.60
CA HIS A 119 1.33 -14.34 7.01
C HIS A 119 -0.02 -14.06 7.73
N LYS A 120 -0.02 -13.35 8.86
CA LYS A 120 -1.22 -13.07 9.67
C LYS A 120 -1.70 -11.63 9.54
N ILE A 121 -3.00 -11.42 9.67
CA ILE A 121 -3.62 -10.10 9.80
C ILE A 121 -4.02 -9.92 11.25
N LEU A 122 -3.43 -8.92 11.90
CA LEU A 122 -3.68 -8.61 13.31
C LEU A 122 -4.44 -7.28 13.44
N PRO A 123 -5.55 -7.24 14.19
CA PRO A 123 -6.23 -5.98 14.51
C PRO A 123 -5.39 -5.20 15.52
N LYS A 124 -5.00 -3.98 15.13
CA LYS A 124 -4.26 -3.05 16.00
C LYS A 124 -5.18 -1.94 16.45
N ARG A 125 -5.24 -1.69 17.77
CA ARG A 125 -5.96 -0.58 18.37
C ARG A 125 -5.01 0.60 18.48
N ILE A 126 -5.35 1.72 17.87
CA ILE A 126 -4.58 2.95 17.91
C ILE A 126 -5.47 4.13 18.27
N ASN A 127 -4.94 5.08 19.03
CA ASN A 127 -5.63 6.34 19.33
C ASN A 127 -5.06 7.44 18.44
N VAL A 128 -5.92 8.11 17.72
CA VAL A 128 -5.56 9.13 16.74
C VAL A 128 -6.43 10.37 16.96
N ARG A 129 -5.83 11.57 16.89
CA ARG A 129 -6.61 12.81 17.00
C ARG A 129 -7.48 13.01 15.77
N ILE A 130 -8.56 13.76 15.95
CA ILE A 130 -9.57 13.99 14.90
C ILE A 130 -9.02 14.65 13.64
N GLU A 131 -7.94 15.43 13.75
CA GLU A 131 -7.28 16.09 12.63
C GLU A 131 -6.64 15.11 11.64
N HIS A 132 -6.35 13.89 12.09
CA HIS A 132 -5.73 12.84 11.27
C HIS A 132 -6.72 11.80 10.74
N ILE A 133 -8.02 12.03 10.91
CA ILE A 133 -9.08 11.09 10.55
C ILE A 133 -10.10 11.77 9.65
N LYS A 134 -10.68 11.01 8.74
CA LYS A 134 -11.87 11.42 7.98
C LYS A 134 -12.82 10.25 7.83
N HIS A 135 -14.11 10.50 7.68
CA HIS A 135 -15.06 9.44 7.34
C HIS A 135 -14.68 8.79 6.00
N SER A 136 -14.79 7.48 5.95
CA SER A 136 -14.48 6.73 4.75
C SER A 136 -15.61 6.75 3.75
N ASN A 137 -15.29 6.99 2.48
CA ASN A 137 -16.26 6.96 1.40
C ASN A 137 -16.79 5.55 1.11
N CYS A 138 -16.07 4.50 1.52
CA CYS A 138 -16.51 3.12 1.33
C CYS A 138 -17.87 2.82 2.01
N ARG A 139 -18.17 3.52 3.11
CA ARG A 139 -19.46 3.39 3.81
C ARG A 139 -20.60 4.11 3.10
N LEU A 140 -20.31 5.19 2.39
CA LEU A 140 -21.33 5.96 1.67
C LEU A 140 -21.98 5.13 0.56
N ASP A 141 -21.21 4.42 -0.22
CA ASP A 141 -21.70 3.54 -1.28
C ASP A 141 -22.63 2.44 -0.72
N PHE A 142 -22.22 1.83 0.39
CA PHE A 142 -23.05 0.85 1.07
C PHE A 142 -24.40 1.42 1.53
N LEU A 143 -24.40 2.59 2.17
CA LEU A 143 -25.62 3.23 2.66
C LEU A 143 -26.55 3.62 1.50
N LYS A 144 -26.00 4.15 0.41
CA LYS A 144 -26.77 4.48 -0.79
C LYS A 144 -27.44 3.23 -1.36
N ARG A 145 -26.71 2.14 -1.49
CA ARG A 145 -27.26 0.87 -1.97
C ARG A 145 -28.36 0.31 -1.05
N VAL A 146 -28.19 0.44 0.26
CA VAL A 146 -29.24 0.05 1.22
C VAL A 146 -30.52 0.86 1.00
N GLN A 147 -30.40 2.16 0.79
CA GLN A 147 -31.52 3.04 0.51
C GLN A 147 -32.20 2.65 -0.81
N GLU A 148 -31.44 2.55 -1.91
CA GLU A 148 -31.93 2.12 -3.23
C GLU A 148 -32.64 0.75 -3.17
N ASN A 149 -32.06 -0.20 -2.45
CA ASN A 149 -32.69 -1.51 -2.25
C ASN A 149 -33.98 -1.42 -1.42
N GLY A 150 -34.05 -0.49 -0.47
CA GLY A 150 -35.29 -0.21 0.28
C GLY A 150 -36.41 0.33 -0.59
N GLU A 151 -36.08 1.26 -1.48
CA GLU A 151 -37.02 1.85 -2.46
C GLU A 151 -37.50 0.77 -3.43
N LYS A 152 -36.58 0.02 -4.06
CA LYS A 152 -36.93 -1.10 -4.96
C LYS A 152 -37.83 -2.16 -4.29
N LYS A 153 -37.64 -2.44 -3.00
CA LYS A 153 -38.51 -3.37 -2.26
C LYS A 153 -39.93 -2.82 -2.09
N LYS A 154 -40.05 -1.51 -1.85
CA LYS A 154 -41.38 -0.87 -1.74
C LYS A 154 -42.11 -0.90 -3.08
N GLU A 155 -41.43 -0.55 -4.16
CA GLU A 155 -41.93 -0.62 -5.53
C GLU A 155 -42.38 -2.05 -5.92
N ALA A 156 -41.49 -3.03 -5.65
CA ALA A 156 -41.78 -4.45 -5.89
C ALA A 156 -43.04 -4.92 -5.19
N LYS A 157 -43.23 -4.50 -3.93
CA LYS A 157 -44.42 -4.82 -3.17
C LYS A 157 -45.69 -4.16 -3.75
N ALA A 158 -45.59 -2.91 -4.21
CA ALA A 158 -46.70 -2.19 -4.84
C ALA A 158 -47.10 -2.81 -6.18
N GLN A 159 -46.14 -3.30 -6.97
CA GLN A 159 -46.36 -3.90 -8.29
C GLN A 159 -46.60 -5.43 -8.24
N GLY A 160 -46.42 -6.07 -7.09
CA GLY A 160 -46.51 -7.53 -6.95
C GLY A 160 -45.41 -8.33 -7.67
N VAL A 161 -44.33 -7.65 -8.10
CA VAL A 161 -43.24 -8.23 -8.86
C VAL A 161 -42.02 -8.45 -7.96
N LYS A 162 -41.31 -9.56 -8.13
CA LYS A 162 -40.04 -9.84 -7.41
C LYS A 162 -38.85 -9.28 -8.17
N PHE A 163 -38.13 -8.32 -7.57
CA PHE A 163 -36.85 -7.83 -8.10
C PHE A 163 -35.65 -8.54 -7.51
N ASN A 164 -34.63 -8.77 -8.33
CA ASN A 164 -33.34 -9.29 -7.86
C ASN A 164 -32.49 -8.11 -7.31
N LEU A 165 -32.34 -8.05 -5.98
CA LEU A 165 -31.59 -6.99 -5.29
C LEU A 165 -30.10 -7.31 -5.10
N LYS A 166 -29.66 -8.54 -5.41
CA LYS A 166 -28.25 -8.93 -5.31
C LYS A 166 -27.45 -8.27 -6.44
N ARG A 167 -26.22 -7.85 -6.13
CA ARG A 167 -25.30 -7.35 -7.16
C ARG A 167 -25.01 -8.45 -8.17
N GLN A 168 -25.23 -8.15 -9.43
CA GLN A 168 -24.89 -9.05 -10.52
C GLN A 168 -23.44 -8.80 -10.99
N PRO A 169 -22.73 -9.81 -11.49
CA PRO A 169 -21.46 -9.61 -12.15
C PRO A 169 -21.65 -8.73 -13.38
N LYS A 170 -20.58 -8.04 -13.77
CA LYS A 170 -20.63 -7.19 -14.96
C LYS A 170 -20.82 -8.08 -16.19
N GLU A 171 -21.84 -7.77 -16.97
CA GLU A 171 -22.10 -8.43 -18.24
C GLU A 171 -20.98 -8.15 -19.27
N PRO A 172 -20.81 -9.03 -20.26
CA PRO A 172 -19.89 -8.79 -21.35
C PRO A 172 -20.29 -7.51 -22.11
N LYS A 173 -19.31 -6.85 -22.70
CA LYS A 173 -19.58 -5.66 -23.52
C LYS A 173 -20.44 -6.06 -24.70
N GLY A 174 -21.48 -5.26 -24.99
CA GLY A 174 -22.30 -5.44 -26.19
C GLY A 174 -21.52 -5.33 -27.48
N ALA A 175 -22.13 -5.73 -28.57
CA ALA A 175 -21.55 -5.63 -29.91
C ALA A 175 -21.12 -4.17 -30.20
N ARG A 176 -19.97 -4.00 -30.80
CA ARG A 176 -19.41 -2.68 -31.16
C ARG A 176 -18.62 -2.76 -32.46
N PHE A 177 -18.65 -1.69 -33.21
CA PHE A 177 -17.78 -1.55 -34.39
C PHE A 177 -16.35 -1.24 -33.94
N VAL A 178 -15.39 -2.00 -34.47
CA VAL A 178 -13.96 -1.77 -34.25
C VAL A 178 -13.38 -1.19 -35.52
N ARG A 179 -12.73 -0.02 -35.41
CA ARG A 179 -12.03 0.60 -36.53
C ARG A 179 -10.71 -0.16 -36.78
N THR A 180 -10.54 -0.67 -37.99
CA THR A 180 -9.35 -1.45 -38.41
C THR A 180 -8.25 -0.60 -39.02
N LYS A 181 -8.46 0.70 -39.26
CA LYS A 181 -7.50 1.60 -39.94
C LYS A 181 -6.10 1.58 -39.33
N TYR A 182 -6.01 1.53 -37.97
CA TYR A 182 -4.74 1.48 -37.20
C TYR A 182 -4.61 0.24 -36.30
N ASN A 183 -5.59 -0.63 -36.35
CA ASN A 183 -5.65 -1.82 -35.51
C ASN A 183 -6.12 -3.00 -36.39
N LYS A 184 -5.18 -3.57 -37.14
CA LYS A 184 -5.48 -4.72 -37.99
C LYS A 184 -5.82 -5.93 -37.12
N PRO A 185 -6.92 -6.65 -37.41
CA PRO A 185 -7.23 -7.87 -36.69
C PRO A 185 -6.16 -8.92 -36.98
N GLN A 186 -5.70 -9.57 -35.94
CA GLN A 186 -4.77 -10.70 -36.02
C GLN A 186 -5.54 -11.99 -35.86
N ILE A 187 -5.40 -12.90 -36.80
CA ILE A 187 -5.94 -14.25 -36.71
C ILE A 187 -5.00 -15.05 -35.81
N LEU A 188 -5.54 -15.55 -34.70
CA LEU A 188 -4.82 -16.44 -33.80
C LEU A 188 -5.22 -17.87 -34.11
N GLU A 189 -4.24 -18.71 -34.34
CA GLU A 189 -4.46 -20.14 -34.45
C GLU A 189 -4.87 -20.72 -33.08
N PRO A 190 -5.73 -21.75 -33.04
CA PRO A 190 -6.07 -22.39 -31.79
C PRO A 190 -4.82 -23.04 -31.18
N ILE A 191 -4.65 -22.87 -29.90
CA ILE A 191 -3.56 -23.50 -29.16
C ILE A 191 -3.74 -25.00 -29.20
N PRO A 192 -2.76 -25.80 -29.69
CA PRO A 192 -2.86 -27.24 -29.70
C PRO A 192 -3.04 -27.77 -28.26
N TYR A 193 -3.91 -28.74 -28.12
CA TYR A 193 -4.13 -29.37 -26.82
C TYR A 193 -2.90 -30.21 -26.43
N GLU A 194 -2.25 -29.82 -25.35
CA GLU A 194 -1.16 -30.59 -24.74
C GLU A 194 -1.65 -31.18 -23.41
N PHE A 195 -1.49 -32.49 -23.27
CA PHE A 195 -1.80 -33.15 -22.03
C PHE A 195 -0.61 -32.97 -21.08
N ILE A 196 -0.79 -32.16 -20.05
CA ILE A 196 0.19 -31.98 -18.96
C ILE A 196 -0.16 -33.02 -17.88
N ALA A 197 0.63 -34.07 -17.82
CA ALA A 197 0.51 -35.13 -16.81
C ALA A 197 1.27 -34.74 -15.53
#